data_6a9ff9c8bba57f8379e7401cc9e8f1d1
#
_entry.id   6a9ff9c8bba57f8379e7401cc9e8f1d1
#
_cell.length_a   1.000
_cell.length_b   1.000
_cell.length_c   1.000
_cell.angle_alpha   90.00
_cell.angle_beta   90.00
_cell.angle_gamma   90.00
#
_symmetry.space_group_name_H-M   'P 1'
#
loop_
_entity.id
_entity.type
_entity.pdbx_description
1 polymer ?
#
loop_
_entity_poly.entity_id
_entity_poly.type
_entity_poly.pdbx_seq_one_letter_code
_entity_poly.pdbx_strand_id
1 'polypeptide(L)'
;MAEPNSGKDKLALNALELFAEHGFVGTSIRDIAKATGLSISNIYHHFGNKEGLLLAILKTASARLLRELQEASNQPGTPIERFKKLVQTHLQLARGLRKEAKIFFLDEEHLSPEGYRANLTYQREILDLYREHLVALQKAGEVNFKSPTITAFNILGVINWHLRWYRPEGQMSFEETTQEVIEFILHGITPVRET
;
A
#
# COMPACT_ATOMS: atom_id res chain seq x y z
N MET A 1 -15.64 7.50 -2.64
CA MET A 1 -15.37 6.40 -3.60
C MET A 1 -16.14 6.72 -4.87
N ALA A 2 -15.44 6.88 -6.00
CA ALA A 2 -16.11 6.98 -7.29
C ALA A 2 -16.80 5.64 -7.58
N GLU A 3 -18.04 5.67 -8.07
CA GLU A 3 -18.73 4.44 -8.50
C GLU A 3 -17.92 3.75 -9.61
N PRO A 4 -17.84 2.41 -9.61
CA PRO A 4 -17.16 1.65 -10.65
C PRO A 4 -17.83 1.89 -11.99
N ASN A 5 -17.15 2.62 -12.87
CA ASN A 5 -17.73 3.17 -14.11
C ASN A 5 -17.64 2.19 -15.30
N SER A 6 -17.03 1.01 -15.12
CA SER A 6 -16.91 -0.01 -16.16
C SER A 6 -17.18 -1.42 -15.63
N GLY A 7 -17.59 -2.34 -16.52
CA GLY A 7 -17.74 -3.76 -16.17
C GLY A 7 -16.42 -4.37 -15.66
N LYS A 8 -15.28 -3.84 -16.10
CA LYS A 8 -13.94 -4.22 -15.68
C LYS A 8 -13.68 -3.85 -14.21
N ASP A 9 -14.12 -2.65 -13.77
CA ASP A 9 -13.95 -2.19 -12.40
C ASP A 9 -14.80 -2.99 -11.42
N LYS A 10 -16.04 -3.29 -11.79
CA LYS A 10 -16.92 -4.18 -11.00
C LYS A 10 -16.34 -5.57 -10.86
N LEU A 11 -15.75 -6.12 -11.92
CA LEU A 11 -15.10 -7.42 -11.89
C LEU A 11 -13.90 -7.41 -10.94
N ALA A 12 -13.03 -6.41 -11.04
CA ALA A 12 -11.87 -6.27 -10.18
C ALA A 12 -12.26 -6.17 -8.69
N LEU A 13 -13.30 -5.39 -8.36
CA LEU A 13 -13.80 -5.27 -6.99
C LEU A 13 -14.36 -6.59 -6.44
N ASN A 14 -15.20 -7.30 -7.19
CA ASN A 14 -15.73 -8.59 -6.73
C ASN A 14 -14.62 -9.66 -6.60
N ALA A 15 -13.64 -9.65 -7.50
CA ALA A 15 -12.49 -10.54 -7.40
C ALA A 15 -11.64 -10.22 -6.17
N LEU A 16 -11.43 -8.94 -5.85
CA LEU A 16 -10.75 -8.49 -4.65
C LEU A 16 -11.43 -9.01 -3.37
N GLU A 17 -12.76 -8.93 -3.29
CA GLU A 17 -13.53 -9.46 -2.17
C GLU A 17 -13.30 -10.96 -1.98
N LEU A 18 -13.42 -11.73 -3.06
CA LEU A 18 -13.22 -13.19 -3.03
C LEU A 18 -11.78 -13.57 -2.66
N PHE A 19 -10.79 -12.86 -3.22
CA PHE A 19 -9.38 -13.08 -2.87
C PHE A 19 -9.10 -12.72 -1.40
N ALA A 20 -9.68 -11.65 -0.89
CA ALA A 20 -9.50 -11.26 0.51
C ALA A 20 -10.18 -12.24 1.49
N GLU A 21 -11.30 -12.86 1.10
CA GLU A 21 -12.05 -13.80 1.93
C GLU A 21 -11.47 -15.22 1.89
N HIS A 22 -11.20 -15.74 0.68
CA HIS A 22 -10.86 -17.14 0.45
C HIS A 22 -9.37 -17.35 0.10
N GLY A 23 -8.58 -16.27 -0.03
CA GLY A 23 -7.21 -16.28 -0.54
C GLY A 23 -7.16 -16.46 -2.07
N PHE A 24 -5.99 -16.16 -2.64
CA PHE A 24 -5.77 -16.31 -4.08
C PHE A 24 -5.94 -17.78 -4.52
N VAL A 25 -5.35 -18.73 -3.79
CA VAL A 25 -5.42 -20.17 -4.14
C VAL A 25 -6.85 -20.70 -4.02
N GLY A 26 -7.57 -20.32 -2.97
CA GLY A 26 -8.94 -20.78 -2.68
C GLY A 26 -10.02 -20.20 -3.59
N THR A 27 -9.72 -19.19 -4.42
CA THR A 27 -10.66 -18.54 -5.32
C THR A 27 -10.48 -19.06 -6.76
N SER A 28 -11.53 -19.53 -7.41
CA SER A 28 -11.52 -19.93 -8.83
C SER A 28 -12.07 -18.84 -9.76
N ILE A 29 -11.69 -18.88 -11.04
CA ILE A 29 -12.30 -18.00 -12.08
C ILE A 29 -13.81 -18.25 -12.20
N ARG A 30 -14.30 -19.47 -11.89
CA ARG A 30 -15.73 -19.79 -11.89
C ARG A 30 -16.47 -19.05 -10.76
N ASP A 31 -15.87 -18.97 -9.58
CA ASP A 31 -16.44 -18.23 -8.45
C ASP A 31 -16.54 -16.75 -8.77
N ILE A 32 -15.48 -16.18 -9.37
CA ILE A 32 -15.45 -14.77 -9.82
C ILE A 32 -16.52 -14.54 -10.90
N ALA A 33 -16.65 -15.43 -11.89
CA ALA A 33 -17.66 -15.32 -12.93
C ALA A 33 -19.08 -15.35 -12.35
N LYS A 34 -19.33 -16.25 -11.38
CA LYS A 34 -20.61 -16.35 -10.69
C LYS A 34 -20.94 -15.08 -9.88
N ALA A 35 -19.95 -14.55 -9.14
CA ALA A 35 -20.15 -13.35 -8.32
C ALA A 35 -20.36 -12.07 -9.14
N THR A 36 -19.78 -12.00 -10.34
CA THR A 36 -19.87 -10.83 -11.22
C THR A 36 -20.99 -10.89 -12.24
N GLY A 37 -21.56 -12.07 -12.48
CA GLY A 37 -22.50 -12.31 -13.58
C GLY A 37 -21.85 -12.31 -14.98
N LEU A 38 -20.50 -12.31 -15.06
CA LEU A 38 -19.77 -12.29 -16.32
C LEU A 38 -19.42 -13.71 -16.78
N SER A 39 -19.25 -13.89 -18.09
CA SER A 39 -18.76 -15.17 -18.61
C SER A 39 -17.28 -15.38 -18.29
N ILE A 40 -16.88 -16.63 -18.10
CA ILE A 40 -15.47 -17.01 -17.92
C ILE A 40 -14.61 -16.51 -19.09
N SER A 41 -15.14 -16.60 -20.33
CA SER A 41 -14.47 -16.12 -21.54
C SER A 41 -14.19 -14.61 -21.47
N ASN A 42 -15.10 -13.82 -20.93
CA ASN A 42 -14.94 -12.38 -20.76
C ASN A 42 -13.81 -12.07 -19.78
N ILE A 43 -13.73 -12.82 -18.65
CA ILE A 43 -12.64 -12.64 -17.67
C ILE A 43 -11.28 -12.95 -18.31
N TYR A 44 -11.16 -14.08 -19.04
CA TYR A 44 -9.93 -14.43 -19.74
C TYR A 44 -9.55 -13.42 -20.83
N HIS A 45 -10.54 -12.89 -21.55
CA HIS A 45 -10.30 -11.86 -22.57
C HIS A 45 -9.69 -10.59 -21.98
N HIS A 46 -10.13 -10.16 -20.79
CA HIS A 46 -9.65 -8.92 -20.16
C HIS A 46 -8.34 -9.07 -19.38
N PHE A 47 -8.10 -10.22 -18.78
CA PHE A 47 -7.01 -10.40 -17.82
C PHE A 47 -6.07 -11.58 -18.13
N GLY A 48 -6.37 -12.37 -19.14
CA GLY A 48 -5.58 -13.53 -19.54
C GLY A 48 -5.75 -14.74 -18.62
N ASN A 49 -5.58 -14.55 -17.31
CA ASN A 49 -5.74 -15.61 -16.31
C ASN A 49 -6.06 -15.01 -14.91
N LYS A 50 -6.17 -15.87 -13.90
CA LYS A 50 -6.46 -15.46 -12.52
C LYS A 50 -5.37 -14.55 -11.95
N GLU A 51 -4.10 -14.85 -12.24
CA GLU A 51 -2.97 -14.04 -11.83
C GLU A 51 -2.97 -12.67 -12.49
N GLY A 52 -3.26 -12.59 -13.79
CA GLY A 52 -3.37 -11.32 -14.51
C GLY A 52 -4.47 -10.42 -13.94
N LEU A 53 -5.58 -11.00 -13.47
CA LEU A 53 -6.62 -10.26 -12.75
C LEU A 53 -6.11 -9.76 -11.40
N LEU A 54 -5.41 -10.59 -10.63
CA LEU A 54 -4.79 -10.19 -9.36
C LEU A 54 -3.80 -9.04 -9.57
N LEU A 55 -2.88 -9.17 -10.53
CA LEU A 55 -1.91 -8.13 -10.84
C LEU A 55 -2.54 -6.82 -11.31
N ALA A 56 -3.65 -6.87 -12.04
CA ALA A 56 -4.40 -5.68 -12.43
C ALA A 56 -5.01 -4.96 -11.22
N ILE A 57 -5.52 -5.71 -10.24
CA ILE A 57 -6.03 -5.16 -8.96
C ILE A 57 -4.89 -4.49 -8.19
N LEU A 58 -3.78 -5.19 -7.99
CA LEU A 58 -2.61 -4.69 -7.25
C LEU A 58 -2.01 -3.46 -7.93
N LYS A 59 -1.87 -3.46 -9.25
CA LYS A 59 -1.41 -2.31 -10.03
C LYS A 59 -2.28 -1.08 -9.80
N THR A 60 -3.59 -1.24 -9.85
CA THR A 60 -4.54 -0.14 -9.68
C THR A 60 -4.48 0.44 -8.27
N ALA A 61 -4.44 -0.44 -7.25
CA ALA A 61 -4.32 -0.03 -5.86
C ALA A 61 -3.00 0.70 -5.57
N SER A 62 -1.88 0.15 -6.05
CA SER A 62 -0.54 0.75 -5.87
C SER A 62 -0.40 2.09 -6.59
N ALA A 63 -0.89 2.19 -7.83
CA ALA A 63 -0.86 3.45 -8.59
C ALA A 63 -1.70 4.54 -7.93
N ARG A 64 -2.87 4.17 -7.36
CA ARG A 64 -3.69 5.08 -6.58
C ARG A 64 -2.97 5.55 -5.32
N LEU A 65 -2.43 4.60 -4.54
CA LEU A 65 -1.68 4.92 -3.32
C LEU A 65 -0.52 5.86 -3.63
N LEU A 66 0.33 5.52 -4.60
CA LEU A 66 1.49 6.34 -4.99
C LEU A 66 1.07 7.76 -5.38
N ARG A 67 0.05 7.92 -6.22
CA ARG A 67 -0.44 9.25 -6.63
C ARG A 67 -0.87 10.08 -5.44
N GLU A 68 -1.69 9.54 -4.55
CA GLU A 68 -2.20 10.26 -3.39
C GLU A 68 -1.08 10.60 -2.39
N LEU A 69 -0.06 9.72 -2.25
CA LEU A 69 1.13 10.01 -1.46
C LEU A 69 1.97 11.14 -2.06
N GLN A 70 2.17 11.14 -3.37
CA GLN A 70 2.87 12.21 -4.08
C GLN A 70 2.14 13.55 -3.95
N GLU A 71 0.82 13.56 -4.16
CA GLU A 71 0.01 14.78 -4.01
C GLU A 71 0.08 15.34 -2.59
N ALA A 72 -0.01 14.49 -1.57
CA ALA A 72 0.06 14.91 -0.18
C ALA A 72 1.45 15.43 0.22
N SER A 73 2.52 14.79 -0.24
CA SER A 73 3.89 15.14 0.12
C SER A 73 4.48 16.26 -0.71
N ASN A 74 3.86 16.65 -1.82
CA ASN A 74 4.27 17.79 -2.65
C ASN A 74 3.59 19.11 -2.24
N GLN A 75 2.79 19.12 -1.18
CA GLN A 75 2.21 20.36 -0.65
C GLN A 75 3.31 21.31 -0.11
N PRO A 76 3.06 22.64 -0.09
CA PRO A 76 3.97 23.59 0.51
C PRO A 76 4.30 23.23 1.97
N GLY A 77 5.56 23.42 2.37
CA GLY A 77 6.01 23.13 3.74
C GLY A 77 7.48 22.77 3.80
N THR A 78 8.01 22.67 5.01
CA THR A 78 9.35 22.18 5.31
C THR A 78 9.48 20.69 4.96
N PRO A 79 10.70 20.14 4.78
CA PRO A 79 10.90 18.73 4.53
C PRO A 79 10.23 17.84 5.59
N ILE A 80 10.31 18.21 6.87
CA ILE A 80 9.70 17.43 7.96
C ILE A 80 8.16 17.45 7.90
N GLU A 81 7.55 18.58 7.56
CA GLU A 81 6.08 18.68 7.41
C GLU A 81 5.58 17.83 6.25
N ARG A 82 6.29 17.86 5.12
CA ARG A 82 5.98 17.01 3.95
C ARG A 82 6.12 15.53 4.28
N PHE A 83 7.16 15.16 5.02
CA PHE A 83 7.37 13.78 5.43
C PHE A 83 6.30 13.30 6.42
N LYS A 84 5.94 14.11 7.41
CA LYS A 84 4.82 13.82 8.31
C LYS A 84 3.53 13.60 7.53
N LYS A 85 3.27 14.47 6.55
CA LYS A 85 2.08 14.36 5.69
C LYS A 85 2.09 13.10 4.85
N LEU A 86 3.26 12.71 4.29
CA LEU A 86 3.45 11.45 3.58
C LEU A 86 3.07 10.24 4.45
N VAL A 87 3.64 10.15 5.66
CA VAL A 87 3.37 9.03 6.59
C VAL A 87 1.90 9.02 7.02
N GLN A 88 1.34 10.18 7.40
CA GLN A 88 -0.05 10.31 7.80
C GLN A 88 -1.02 9.86 6.69
N THR A 89 -0.77 10.34 5.46
CA THR A 89 -1.59 9.98 4.29
C THR A 89 -1.48 8.49 4.00
N HIS A 90 -0.28 7.91 4.09
CA HIS A 90 -0.09 6.47 3.88
C HIS A 90 -0.93 5.64 4.88
N LEU A 91 -0.86 5.95 6.17
CA LEU A 91 -1.64 5.27 7.19
C LEU A 91 -3.16 5.40 6.94
N GLN A 92 -3.62 6.60 6.58
CA GLN A 92 -5.05 6.85 6.28
C GLN A 92 -5.55 6.06 5.08
N LEU A 93 -4.77 6.06 3.97
CA LEU A 93 -5.15 5.37 2.74
C LEU A 93 -5.09 3.86 2.90
N ALA A 94 -4.05 3.36 3.54
CA ALA A 94 -3.86 1.94 3.75
C ALA A 94 -4.94 1.34 4.67
N ARG A 95 -5.57 2.13 5.57
CA ARG A 95 -6.78 1.72 6.28
C ARG A 95 -7.91 1.36 5.32
N GLY A 96 -8.09 2.12 4.23
CA GLY A 96 -9.09 1.85 3.18
C GLY A 96 -8.69 0.73 2.22
N LEU A 97 -7.39 0.39 2.15
CA LEU A 97 -6.83 -0.61 1.23
C LEU A 97 -6.44 -1.92 1.96
N ARG A 98 -7.10 -2.24 3.09
CA ARG A 98 -6.73 -3.42 3.91
C ARG A 98 -6.84 -4.75 3.16
N LYS A 99 -7.80 -4.87 2.23
CA LYS A 99 -8.02 -6.09 1.43
C LYS A 99 -6.91 -6.25 0.41
N GLU A 100 -6.60 -5.18 -0.31
CA GLU A 100 -5.49 -5.13 -1.27
C GLU A 100 -4.16 -5.38 -0.58
N ALA A 101 -3.92 -4.74 0.57
CA ALA A 101 -2.70 -4.95 1.35
C ALA A 101 -2.57 -6.39 1.87
N LYS A 102 -3.68 -7.02 2.30
CA LYS A 102 -3.68 -8.43 2.69
C LYS A 102 -3.20 -9.32 1.55
N ILE A 103 -3.77 -9.15 0.35
CA ILE A 103 -3.42 -9.94 -0.83
C ILE A 103 -1.98 -9.65 -1.25
N PHE A 104 -1.58 -8.38 -1.24
CA PHE A 104 -0.26 -7.91 -1.65
C PHE A 104 0.89 -8.55 -0.87
N PHE A 105 0.69 -8.80 0.43
CA PHE A 105 1.73 -9.35 1.31
C PHE A 105 1.58 -10.84 1.62
N LEU A 106 0.40 -11.42 1.46
CA LEU A 106 0.16 -12.82 1.85
C LEU A 106 0.09 -13.78 0.66
N ASP A 107 -0.27 -13.28 -0.52
CA ASP A 107 -0.46 -14.12 -1.71
C ASP A 107 0.69 -13.95 -2.74
N GLU A 108 1.72 -13.13 -2.46
CA GLU A 108 2.83 -12.93 -3.39
C GLU A 108 3.65 -14.20 -3.67
N GLU A 109 3.68 -15.14 -2.71
CA GLU A 109 4.36 -16.43 -2.88
C GLU A 109 3.70 -17.34 -3.93
N HIS A 110 2.45 -17.04 -4.29
CA HIS A 110 1.69 -17.77 -5.29
C HIS A 110 1.76 -17.16 -6.69
N LEU A 111 2.51 -16.06 -6.85
CA LEU A 111 2.73 -15.43 -8.14
C LEU A 111 3.78 -16.19 -8.95
N SER A 112 3.62 -16.19 -10.27
CA SER A 112 4.68 -16.62 -11.18
C SER A 112 5.93 -15.71 -11.03
N PRO A 113 7.12 -16.14 -11.49
CA PRO A 113 8.31 -15.28 -11.45
C PRO A 113 8.11 -13.93 -12.15
N GLU A 114 7.31 -13.88 -13.24
CA GLU A 114 6.93 -12.66 -13.97
C GLU A 114 6.00 -11.80 -13.11
N GLY A 115 4.97 -12.40 -12.53
CA GLY A 115 4.01 -11.72 -11.66
C GLY A 115 4.67 -11.15 -10.42
N TYR A 116 5.56 -11.90 -9.80
CA TYR A 116 6.36 -11.44 -8.66
C TYR A 116 7.22 -10.21 -9.02
N ARG A 117 7.92 -10.24 -10.16
CA ARG A 117 8.70 -9.08 -10.64
C ARG A 117 7.81 -7.84 -10.89
N ALA A 118 6.64 -8.04 -11.48
CA ALA A 118 5.68 -6.94 -11.68
C ALA A 118 5.21 -6.35 -10.34
N ASN A 119 4.89 -7.20 -9.36
CA ASN A 119 4.50 -6.77 -8.03
C ASN A 119 5.63 -5.98 -7.33
N LEU A 120 6.88 -6.46 -7.41
CA LEU A 120 8.04 -5.74 -6.87
C LEU A 120 8.22 -4.34 -7.48
N THR A 121 7.86 -4.13 -8.74
CA THR A 121 7.95 -2.81 -9.37
C THR A 121 7.05 -1.81 -8.66
N TYR A 122 5.82 -2.19 -8.32
CA TYR A 122 4.89 -1.32 -7.59
C TYR A 122 5.37 -1.00 -6.18
N GLN A 123 6.01 -1.98 -5.50
CA GLN A 123 6.62 -1.76 -4.18
C GLN A 123 7.78 -0.78 -4.24
N ARG A 124 8.62 -0.89 -5.29
CA ARG A 124 9.79 0.00 -5.48
C ARG A 124 9.40 1.45 -5.68
N GLU A 125 8.33 1.73 -6.42
CA GLU A 125 7.87 3.12 -6.64
C GLU A 125 7.52 3.82 -5.32
N ILE A 126 6.85 3.11 -4.39
CA ILE A 126 6.54 3.64 -3.05
C ILE A 126 7.82 3.78 -2.21
N LEU A 127 8.71 2.79 -2.25
CA LEU A 127 9.99 2.84 -1.55
C LEU A 127 10.84 4.03 -2.01
N ASP A 128 10.90 4.29 -3.32
CA ASP A 128 11.68 5.39 -3.89
C ASP A 128 11.12 6.75 -3.46
N LEU A 129 9.79 6.90 -3.40
CA LEU A 129 9.18 8.12 -2.86
C LEU A 129 9.62 8.38 -1.40
N TYR A 130 9.61 7.36 -0.54
CA TYR A 130 10.09 7.49 0.84
C TYR A 130 11.58 7.84 0.90
N ARG A 131 12.41 7.22 0.06
CA ARG A 131 13.85 7.51 -0.02
C ARG A 131 14.11 8.96 -0.42
N GLU A 132 13.39 9.49 -1.40
CA GLU A 132 13.50 10.89 -1.84
C GLU A 132 13.22 11.86 -0.70
N HIS A 133 12.14 11.65 0.06
CA HIS A 133 11.80 12.47 1.22
C HIS A 133 12.83 12.35 2.35
N LEU A 134 13.33 11.15 2.62
CA LEU A 134 14.36 10.93 3.63
C LEU A 134 15.69 11.63 3.25
N VAL A 135 16.08 11.58 1.98
CA VAL A 135 17.26 12.31 1.49
C VAL A 135 17.06 13.83 1.62
N ALA A 136 15.87 14.34 1.36
CA ALA A 136 15.56 15.76 1.56
C ALA A 136 15.67 16.18 3.03
N LEU A 137 15.15 15.37 3.96
CA LEU A 137 15.28 15.58 5.41
C LEU A 137 16.76 15.59 5.87
N GLN A 138 17.56 14.64 5.38
CA GLN A 138 18.98 14.56 5.72
C GLN A 138 19.76 15.75 5.20
N LYS A 139 19.46 16.23 3.99
CA LYS A 139 20.06 17.44 3.43
C LYS A 139 19.69 18.71 4.21
N ALA A 140 18.48 18.74 4.79
CA ALA A 140 18.05 19.83 5.67
C ALA A 140 18.64 19.76 7.09
N GLY A 141 19.37 18.68 7.42
CA GLY A 141 19.95 18.48 8.76
C GLY A 141 18.93 18.08 9.83
N GLU A 142 17.72 17.69 9.43
CA GLU A 142 16.63 17.37 10.35
C GLU A 142 16.69 15.93 10.87
N VAL A 143 17.39 15.04 10.17
CA VAL A 143 17.52 13.61 10.51
C VAL A 143 18.93 13.11 10.24
N ASN A 144 19.30 11.99 10.89
CA ASN A 144 20.56 11.31 10.65
C ASN A 144 20.36 9.79 10.57
N PHE A 145 20.81 9.20 9.46
CA PHE A 145 20.79 7.76 9.23
C PHE A 145 21.89 7.38 8.23
N LYS A 146 22.31 6.10 8.26
CA LYS A 146 23.38 5.59 7.38
C LYS A 146 22.89 5.27 5.97
N SER A 147 21.65 4.78 5.84
CA SER A 147 21.09 4.31 4.57
C SER A 147 19.64 4.74 4.42
N PRO A 148 19.32 5.62 3.46
CA PRO A 148 17.95 6.02 3.20
C PRO A 148 17.06 4.82 2.79
N THR A 149 17.62 3.84 2.10
CA THR A 149 16.90 2.64 1.69
C THR A 149 16.49 1.78 2.90
N ILE A 150 17.44 1.48 3.81
CA ILE A 150 17.13 0.69 5.02
C ILE A 150 16.17 1.44 5.93
N THR A 151 16.35 2.75 6.07
CA THR A 151 15.43 3.59 6.85
C THR A 151 14.02 3.57 6.25
N ALA A 152 13.89 3.70 4.92
CA ALA A 152 12.60 3.59 4.24
C ALA A 152 11.95 2.21 4.44
N PHE A 153 12.70 1.11 4.34
CA PHE A 153 12.20 -0.24 4.64
C PHE A 153 11.68 -0.36 6.07
N ASN A 154 12.41 0.16 7.05
CA ASN A 154 11.99 0.13 8.45
C ASN A 154 10.68 0.92 8.65
N ILE A 155 10.57 2.11 8.06
CA ILE A 155 9.37 2.95 8.13
C ILE A 155 8.17 2.25 7.49
N LEU A 156 8.34 1.72 6.28
CA LEU A 156 7.29 0.96 5.59
C LEU A 156 6.90 -0.30 6.38
N GLY A 157 7.87 -0.96 7.01
CA GLY A 157 7.61 -2.08 7.92
C GLY A 157 6.74 -1.69 9.10
N VAL A 158 7.03 -0.55 9.76
CA VAL A 158 6.21 -0.02 10.86
C VAL A 158 4.78 0.28 10.38
N ILE A 159 4.62 0.97 9.25
CA ILE A 159 3.31 1.31 8.68
C ILE A 159 2.51 0.04 8.37
N ASN A 160 3.10 -0.91 7.65
CA ASN A 160 2.44 -2.15 7.26
C ASN A 160 2.06 -3.00 8.48
N TRP A 161 2.94 -3.07 9.48
CA TRP A 161 2.69 -3.80 10.73
C TRP A 161 1.58 -3.16 11.54
N HIS A 162 1.57 -1.83 11.68
CA HIS A 162 0.49 -1.09 12.32
C HIS A 162 -0.87 -1.43 11.68
N LEU A 163 -0.97 -1.38 10.36
CA LEU A 163 -2.20 -1.70 9.63
C LEU A 163 -2.69 -3.14 9.86
N ARG A 164 -1.79 -4.08 10.04
CA ARG A 164 -2.10 -5.47 10.34
C ARG A 164 -2.69 -5.65 11.75
N TRP A 165 -2.18 -4.89 12.71
CA TRP A 165 -2.53 -5.05 14.13
C TRP A 165 -3.62 -4.11 14.61
N TYR A 166 -3.79 -2.97 13.98
CA TYR A 166 -4.81 -2.02 14.38
C TYR A 166 -6.22 -2.66 14.39
N ARG A 167 -6.94 -2.42 15.49
CA ARG A 167 -8.33 -2.85 15.68
C ARG A 167 -9.18 -1.63 16.05
N PRO A 168 -10.29 -1.35 15.31
CA PRO A 168 -11.17 -0.21 15.59
C PRO A 168 -11.79 -0.23 16.99
N GLU A 169 -11.93 -1.44 17.55
CA GLU A 169 -12.50 -1.68 18.90
C GLU A 169 -11.44 -1.56 20.00
N GLY A 170 -10.20 -1.20 19.68
CA GLY A 170 -9.10 -1.00 20.62
C GLY A 170 -9.31 0.23 21.52
N GLN A 171 -8.40 0.42 22.49
CA GLN A 171 -8.48 1.54 23.45
C GLN A 171 -8.18 2.89 22.80
N MET A 172 -7.41 2.92 21.70
CA MET A 172 -7.01 4.13 21.00
C MET A 172 -7.73 4.24 19.66
N SER A 173 -8.15 5.45 19.32
CA SER A 173 -8.66 5.79 18.00
C SER A 173 -7.60 5.60 16.91
N PHE A 174 -8.02 5.57 15.65
CA PHE A 174 -7.08 5.50 14.53
C PHE A 174 -6.18 6.75 14.45
N GLU A 175 -6.72 7.89 14.78
CA GLU A 175 -6.02 9.17 14.78
C GLU A 175 -4.93 9.20 15.86
N GLU A 176 -5.24 8.75 17.07
CA GLU A 176 -4.27 8.64 18.18
C GLU A 176 -3.16 7.64 17.84
N THR A 177 -3.51 6.45 17.34
CA THR A 177 -2.49 5.45 16.94
C THR A 177 -1.65 5.92 15.75
N THR A 178 -2.23 6.69 14.81
CA THR A 178 -1.49 7.30 13.71
C THR A 178 -0.45 8.29 14.21
N GLN A 179 -0.83 9.14 15.19
CA GLN A 179 0.09 10.10 15.79
C GLN A 179 1.25 9.41 16.51
N GLU A 180 0.97 8.37 17.30
CA GLU A 180 2.00 7.56 17.96
C GLU A 180 2.98 6.92 16.98
N VAL A 181 2.47 6.39 15.84
CA VAL A 181 3.32 5.81 14.79
C VAL A 181 4.22 6.89 14.16
N ILE A 182 3.69 8.09 13.88
CA ILE A 182 4.46 9.19 13.32
C ILE A 182 5.57 9.61 14.30
N GLU A 183 5.24 9.76 15.57
CA GLU A 183 6.21 10.14 16.62
C GLU A 183 7.30 9.08 16.77
N PHE A 184 6.93 7.79 16.80
CA PHE A 184 7.89 6.69 16.84
C PHE A 184 8.85 6.72 15.65
N ILE A 185 8.33 6.91 14.43
CA ILE A 185 9.17 7.00 13.22
C ILE A 185 10.13 8.19 13.31
N LEU A 186 9.65 9.36 13.71
CA LEU A 186 10.46 10.57 13.79
C LEU A 186 11.53 10.48 14.87
N HIS A 187 11.22 9.95 16.05
CA HIS A 187 12.20 9.73 17.11
C HIS A 187 13.28 8.74 16.68
N GLY A 188 12.92 7.71 15.89
CA GLY A 188 13.86 6.72 15.37
C GLY A 188 14.87 7.24 14.33
N ILE A 189 14.59 8.39 13.71
CA ILE A 189 15.46 8.97 12.66
C ILE A 189 16.05 10.35 13.04
N THR A 190 15.56 10.98 14.10
CA THR A 190 16.07 12.26 14.58
C THR A 190 17.37 12.05 15.37
N PRO A 191 18.40 12.88 15.19
CA PRO A 191 19.61 12.78 15.98
C PRO A 191 19.33 12.96 17.47
N VAL A 192 19.88 12.06 18.29
CA VAL A 192 19.93 12.31 19.74
C VAL A 192 20.77 13.56 19.96
N ARG A 193 20.18 14.62 20.49
CA ARG A 193 20.96 15.78 20.94
C ARG A 193 21.77 15.32 22.15
N GLU A 194 23.09 15.23 21.99
CA GLU A 194 23.98 15.12 23.14
C GLU A 194 23.79 16.38 24.01
N THR A 195 23.25 16.17 25.22
CA THR A 195 23.12 17.22 26.25
C THR A 195 24.43 17.45 26.93
#